data_dd5f094e99007cabbafd3dcd8fa7560c
#
_entry.id   dd5f094e99007cabbafd3dcd8fa7560c
#
_cell.length_a   1.000
_cell.length_b   1.000
_cell.length_c   1.000
_cell.angle_alpha   90.00
_cell.angle_beta   90.00
_cell.angle_gamma   90.00
#
_symmetry.space_group_name_H-M   'P 1'
#
loop_
_entity.id
_entity.type
_entity.pdbx_description
1 polymer ?
#
loop_
_entity_poly.entity_id
_entity_poly.type
_entity_poly.pdbx_seq_one_letter_code
_entity_poly.pdbx_strand_id
1 'polypeptide(L)'
;MKIKKVYADALTTLAKGTDAGIYRLNPKRVEIVSCEQDVKRVLAECEKTGKSVTFKAGGTSLSGQTITDSVLMEISPDYGKVKISGDGSLAKFPCGITGEEANRWLKPYGRKLGPSPASIKSARIGGIVANNSNGSSYGIIHNSYNTVRDMEIIFADGAFLDTSSLASRRDFMQTHIGLLEKLMNFRLEILLNPDMEDRILSKYELKNTCGYGMNSFLDYTDPYDILMHLMVGSEGTLGFISSVTFETVPDEALKASALIYFPSLMEACRAIAPLRQCKVSAAELMDRNALHAVEDEPGMPEILHSLPEDAVALLIDTSSNSEEELQIQFRDIEERLADIQTLYPVSFTTDPKLYATYWRVRNGLFTSAAGRRPRGTVSIIEDIAFREEVLGEALEQVRGVLSDYGYGNAVMWGHLLDGNVHFTIFPDINAQEGIDHYASFMRSLVDVVLYYDGSLKAEHGTGRNMAPFVKDEWGEEIYELMWKIKRLFDPENILNPGVLLNRDPDVFIKNLKQIPLANELIDKCIECGFCEIQCP
;
A
#
# COMPACT_ATOMS: atom_id res chain seq x y z
N MET A 1 -32.59 15.89 1.42
CA MET A 1 -31.80 15.72 2.66
C MET A 1 -31.47 14.24 2.78
N LYS A 2 -30.24 13.83 2.52
CA LYS A 2 -29.85 12.41 2.67
C LYS A 2 -29.93 12.04 4.15
N ILE A 3 -30.52 10.88 4.46
CA ILE A 3 -30.66 10.41 5.84
C ILE A 3 -29.26 10.22 6.41
N LYS A 4 -28.94 10.93 7.48
CA LYS A 4 -27.68 10.81 8.21
C LYS A 4 -27.61 9.41 8.84
N LYS A 5 -26.64 8.59 8.45
CA LYS A 5 -26.45 7.27 9.01
C LYS A 5 -25.39 7.34 10.12
N VAL A 6 -25.84 7.27 11.35
CA VAL A 6 -24.98 7.22 12.55
C VAL A 6 -25.34 5.97 13.34
N TYR A 7 -24.33 5.17 13.65
CA TYR A 7 -24.48 3.92 14.37
C TYR A 7 -23.63 3.94 15.65
N ALA A 8 -24.19 3.47 16.74
CA ALA A 8 -23.50 3.32 18.03
C ALA A 8 -23.93 2.01 18.73
N ASP A 9 -24.64 1.13 18.01
CA ASP A 9 -25.01 -0.17 18.53
C ASP A 9 -23.81 -1.12 18.52
N ALA A 10 -23.82 -2.07 19.45
CA ALA A 10 -22.69 -2.98 19.69
C ALA A 10 -22.35 -3.85 18.47
N LEU A 11 -23.36 -4.26 17.67
CA LEU A 11 -23.14 -5.14 16.52
C LEU A 11 -22.43 -4.38 15.39
N THR A 12 -22.92 -3.18 15.05
CA THR A 12 -22.32 -2.35 13.99
C THR A 12 -20.91 -1.92 14.39
N THR A 13 -20.69 -1.46 15.62
CA THR A 13 -19.36 -1.01 16.08
C THR A 13 -18.37 -2.16 16.12
N LEU A 14 -18.77 -3.37 16.51
CA LEU A 14 -17.94 -4.57 16.44
C LEU A 14 -17.58 -4.93 15.00
N ALA A 15 -18.56 -4.96 14.10
CA ALA A 15 -18.34 -5.30 12.69
C ALA A 15 -17.43 -4.30 11.96
N LYS A 16 -17.48 -3.02 12.34
CA LYS A 16 -16.66 -1.96 11.75
C LYS A 16 -15.31 -1.75 12.45
N GLY A 17 -15.06 -2.43 13.58
CA GLY A 17 -13.84 -2.33 14.39
C GLY A 17 -12.64 -3.08 13.85
N THR A 18 -12.67 -3.51 12.59
CA THR A 18 -11.60 -4.28 11.92
C THR A 18 -11.32 -3.73 10.53
N ASP A 19 -10.12 -3.99 10.02
CA ASP A 19 -9.71 -3.84 8.63
C ASP A 19 -9.03 -5.15 8.17
N ALA A 20 -8.31 -5.12 7.04
CA ALA A 20 -7.61 -6.31 6.55
C ALA A 20 -6.35 -6.66 7.38
N GLY A 21 -5.92 -5.77 8.30
CA GLY A 21 -4.81 -6.00 9.21
C GLY A 21 -5.16 -6.90 10.40
N ILE A 22 -4.17 -7.06 11.27
CA ILE A 22 -4.25 -7.95 12.45
C ILE A 22 -4.79 -7.26 13.71
N TYR A 23 -5.30 -6.05 13.59
CA TYR A 23 -5.73 -5.25 14.74
C TYR A 23 -7.24 -5.13 14.82
N ARG A 24 -7.75 -4.94 16.06
CA ARG A 24 -9.16 -4.64 16.31
C ARG A 24 -9.28 -3.52 17.35
N LEU A 25 -9.97 -2.46 16.97
CA LEU A 25 -10.43 -1.40 17.85
C LEU A 25 -11.89 -1.10 17.53
N ASN A 26 -12.78 -1.28 18.50
CA ASN A 26 -14.21 -1.08 18.29
C ASN A 26 -14.54 0.43 18.45
N PRO A 27 -15.01 1.10 17.39
CA PRO A 27 -15.37 2.51 17.48
C PRO A 27 -16.56 2.72 18.42
N LYS A 28 -16.58 3.82 19.15
CA LYS A 28 -17.76 4.23 19.93
C LYS A 28 -18.91 4.68 19.06
N ARG A 29 -18.59 5.13 17.83
CA ARG A 29 -19.57 5.62 16.88
C ARG A 29 -19.04 5.46 15.45
N VAL A 30 -19.92 5.04 14.54
CA VAL A 30 -19.67 5.00 13.08
C VAL A 30 -20.56 6.03 12.42
N GLU A 31 -19.97 6.91 11.59
CA GLU A 31 -20.70 7.90 10.80
C GLU A 31 -20.42 7.72 9.31
N ILE A 32 -21.46 7.46 8.52
CA ILE A 32 -21.35 7.35 7.08
C ILE A 32 -21.51 8.75 6.47
N VAL A 33 -20.43 9.25 5.84
CA VAL A 33 -20.39 10.56 5.20
C VAL A 33 -20.54 10.45 3.68
N SER A 34 -21.31 11.34 3.08
CA SER A 34 -21.59 11.33 1.64
C SER A 34 -21.34 12.66 0.93
N CYS A 35 -20.88 13.67 1.67
CA CYS A 35 -20.52 14.99 1.15
C CYS A 35 -19.59 15.72 2.12
N GLU A 36 -18.97 16.79 1.65
CA GLU A 36 -18.04 17.63 2.43
C GLU A 36 -18.67 18.21 3.71
N GLN A 37 -19.96 18.60 3.65
CA GLN A 37 -20.65 19.13 4.82
C GLN A 37 -20.80 18.10 5.93
N ASP A 38 -20.97 16.81 5.59
CA ASP A 38 -20.97 15.73 6.57
C ASP A 38 -19.61 15.63 7.26
N VAL A 39 -18.52 15.68 6.47
CA VAL A 39 -17.13 15.61 6.97
C VAL A 39 -16.85 16.78 7.91
N LYS A 40 -17.08 18.01 7.46
CA LYS A 40 -16.86 19.24 8.26
C LYS A 40 -17.64 19.21 9.58
N ARG A 41 -18.88 18.74 9.56
CA ARG A 41 -19.70 18.59 10.76
C ARG A 41 -19.08 17.60 11.76
N VAL A 42 -18.60 16.44 11.29
CA VAL A 42 -18.00 15.43 12.17
C VAL A 42 -16.69 15.95 12.75
N LEU A 43 -15.84 16.58 11.94
CA LEU A 43 -14.59 17.19 12.40
C LEU A 43 -14.83 18.23 13.48
N ALA A 44 -15.73 19.19 13.24
CA ALA A 44 -16.07 20.24 14.23
C ALA A 44 -16.65 19.66 15.54
N GLU A 45 -17.41 18.56 15.47
CA GLU A 45 -17.88 17.87 16.67
C GLU A 45 -16.72 17.18 17.41
N CYS A 46 -15.81 16.53 16.68
CA CYS A 46 -14.63 15.87 17.26
C CYS A 46 -13.71 16.89 17.93
N GLU A 47 -13.39 18.00 17.28
CA GLU A 47 -12.60 19.10 17.84
C GLU A 47 -13.24 19.63 19.13
N LYS A 48 -14.53 19.98 19.10
CA LYS A 48 -15.28 20.49 20.26
C LYS A 48 -15.31 19.53 21.44
N THR A 49 -15.31 18.21 21.20
CA THR A 49 -15.46 17.17 22.23
C THR A 49 -14.15 16.50 22.62
N GLY A 50 -13.02 16.89 22.01
CA GLY A 50 -11.71 16.25 22.20
C GLY A 50 -11.70 14.77 21.79
N LYS A 51 -12.56 14.36 20.84
CA LYS A 51 -12.60 12.98 20.33
C LYS A 51 -11.79 12.88 19.06
N SER A 52 -11.08 11.78 18.92
CA SER A 52 -10.39 11.48 17.66
C SER A 52 -11.34 10.93 16.59
N VAL A 53 -10.95 11.07 15.34
CA VAL A 53 -11.65 10.54 14.17
C VAL A 53 -10.67 9.78 13.26
N THR A 54 -11.11 8.63 12.78
CA THR A 54 -10.39 7.83 11.79
C THR A 54 -11.24 7.68 10.54
N PHE A 55 -10.64 7.89 9.37
CA PHE A 55 -11.31 7.76 8.09
C PHE A 55 -11.21 6.32 7.58
N LYS A 56 -12.34 5.75 7.12
CA LYS A 56 -12.38 4.41 6.52
C LYS A 56 -13.05 4.46 5.16
N ALA A 57 -12.30 4.12 4.13
CA ALA A 57 -12.79 4.02 2.76
C ALA A 57 -13.19 2.56 2.44
N GLY A 58 -12.30 1.77 1.84
CA GLY A 58 -12.54 0.37 1.53
C GLY A 58 -12.20 -0.61 2.66
N GLY A 59 -11.49 -0.17 3.71
CA GLY A 59 -11.04 -1.03 4.80
C GLY A 59 -10.02 -2.10 4.39
N THR A 60 -9.30 -1.89 3.29
CA THR A 60 -8.30 -2.81 2.74
C THR A 60 -6.91 -2.66 3.37
N SER A 61 -6.75 -1.80 4.36
CA SER A 61 -5.51 -1.53 5.08
C SER A 61 -5.00 -2.77 5.80
N LEU A 62 -3.68 -3.01 5.73
CA LEU A 62 -3.02 -4.20 6.27
C LEU A 62 -2.29 -3.94 7.60
N SER A 63 -2.05 -2.67 7.93
CA SER A 63 -1.23 -2.25 9.08
C SER A 63 -2.01 -1.51 10.17
N GLY A 64 -3.37 -1.63 10.18
CA GLY A 64 -4.22 -1.03 11.21
C GLY A 64 -4.46 0.47 11.06
N GLN A 65 -4.42 1.00 9.83
CA GLN A 65 -4.63 2.42 9.55
C GLN A 65 -6.06 2.89 9.76
N THR A 66 -7.07 2.00 9.60
CA THR A 66 -8.49 2.39 9.48
C THR A 66 -9.35 1.93 10.65
N ILE A 67 -8.75 1.70 11.81
CA ILE A 67 -9.43 1.28 13.04
C ILE A 67 -9.28 2.31 14.15
N THR A 68 -10.28 2.41 15.02
CA THR A 68 -10.32 3.37 16.14
C THR A 68 -11.22 2.88 17.26
N ASP A 69 -10.97 3.34 18.47
CA ASP A 69 -11.86 3.21 19.62
C ASP A 69 -12.71 4.48 19.88
N SER A 70 -12.70 5.44 18.95
CA SER A 70 -13.39 6.72 19.04
C SER A 70 -14.45 6.89 17.94
N VAL A 71 -14.31 7.82 17.02
CA VAL A 71 -15.25 8.06 15.91
C VAL A 71 -14.67 7.47 14.63
N LEU A 72 -15.39 6.53 14.02
CA LEU A 72 -15.09 6.03 12.70
C LEU A 72 -15.94 6.76 11.67
N MET A 73 -15.28 7.44 10.73
CA MET A 73 -15.93 8.11 9.60
C MET A 73 -15.79 7.23 8.36
N GLU A 74 -16.88 6.54 7.98
CA GLU A 74 -16.93 5.69 6.80
C GLU A 74 -17.40 6.47 5.59
N ILE A 75 -16.64 6.42 4.49
CA ILE A 75 -16.94 7.15 3.27
C ILE A 75 -17.98 6.38 2.43
N SER A 76 -19.09 7.03 2.07
CA SER A 76 -20.11 6.47 1.18
C SER A 76 -19.56 6.28 -0.24
N PRO A 77 -19.93 5.19 -0.96
CA PRO A 77 -19.66 5.08 -2.39
C PRO A 77 -20.25 6.23 -3.23
N ASP A 78 -21.34 6.82 -2.76
CA ASP A 78 -22.04 7.94 -3.44
C ASP A 78 -21.34 9.31 -3.21
N TYR A 79 -20.16 9.35 -2.59
CA TYR A 79 -19.46 10.59 -2.31
C TYR A 79 -18.95 11.24 -3.59
N GLY A 80 -19.40 12.46 -3.90
CA GLY A 80 -18.88 13.28 -4.99
C GLY A 80 -19.28 12.85 -6.40
N LYS A 81 -18.58 13.38 -7.42
CA LYS A 81 -18.82 13.12 -8.84
C LYS A 81 -17.52 12.98 -9.62
N VAL A 82 -17.53 12.10 -10.62
CA VAL A 82 -16.42 11.90 -11.56
C VAL A 82 -16.42 13.02 -12.63
N LYS A 83 -15.20 13.50 -12.97
CA LYS A 83 -14.96 14.41 -14.11
C LYS A 83 -13.73 13.93 -14.87
N ILE A 84 -13.83 13.84 -16.21
CA ILE A 84 -12.74 13.36 -17.08
C ILE A 84 -12.52 14.38 -18.18
N SER A 85 -11.25 14.67 -18.52
CA SER A 85 -10.87 15.50 -19.68
C SER A 85 -11.32 14.86 -21.00
N GLY A 86 -11.42 15.65 -22.07
CA GLY A 86 -11.89 15.15 -23.37
C GLY A 86 -11.10 14.00 -23.96
N ASP A 87 -9.79 13.93 -23.65
CA ASP A 87 -8.86 12.89 -24.07
C ASP A 87 -8.58 11.81 -22.99
N GLY A 88 -9.20 11.95 -21.81
CA GLY A 88 -8.98 11.05 -20.68
C GLY A 88 -7.65 11.20 -19.96
N SER A 89 -6.75 12.11 -20.37
CA SER A 89 -5.42 12.29 -19.78
C SER A 89 -5.46 12.76 -18.33
N LEU A 90 -6.48 13.56 -17.98
CA LEU A 90 -6.77 13.99 -16.62
C LEU A 90 -8.14 13.50 -16.17
N ALA A 91 -8.22 12.95 -14.97
CA ALA A 91 -9.47 12.47 -14.41
C ALA A 91 -9.58 12.78 -12.91
N LYS A 92 -10.63 13.51 -12.53
CA LYS A 92 -10.96 13.81 -11.13
C LYS A 92 -11.96 12.79 -10.61
N PHE A 93 -11.55 12.08 -9.57
CA PHE A 93 -12.35 11.06 -8.91
C PHE A 93 -12.63 11.45 -7.46
N PRO A 94 -13.87 11.25 -6.97
CA PRO A 94 -14.19 11.39 -5.56
C PRO A 94 -13.57 10.26 -4.75
N CYS A 95 -13.30 10.51 -3.46
CA CYS A 95 -12.65 9.55 -2.57
C CYS A 95 -13.43 8.25 -2.35
N GLY A 96 -14.76 8.23 -2.62
CA GLY A 96 -15.66 7.12 -2.29
C GLY A 96 -15.73 6.00 -3.33
N ILE A 97 -15.32 6.20 -4.58
CA ILE A 97 -15.38 5.16 -5.62
C ILE A 97 -14.16 4.25 -5.55
N THR A 98 -14.30 3.00 -6.04
CA THR A 98 -13.17 2.07 -6.10
C THR A 98 -12.23 2.37 -7.27
N GLY A 99 -10.98 1.88 -7.19
CA GLY A 99 -10.04 2.00 -8.30
C GLY A 99 -10.52 1.25 -9.55
N GLU A 100 -11.21 0.11 -9.40
CA GLU A 100 -11.83 -0.60 -10.51
C GLU A 100 -12.94 0.21 -11.18
N GLU A 101 -13.77 0.92 -10.40
CA GLU A 101 -14.77 1.83 -10.95
C GLU A 101 -14.13 2.98 -11.72
N ALA A 102 -13.06 3.56 -11.18
CA ALA A 102 -12.29 4.59 -11.87
C ALA A 102 -11.73 4.08 -13.21
N ASN A 103 -11.17 2.86 -13.24
CA ASN A 103 -10.69 2.24 -14.49
C ASN A 103 -11.82 1.95 -15.48
N ARG A 104 -13.03 1.60 -15.02
CA ARG A 104 -14.21 1.48 -15.91
C ARG A 104 -14.56 2.80 -16.59
N TRP A 105 -14.44 3.92 -15.87
CA TRP A 105 -14.65 5.26 -16.43
C TRP A 105 -13.57 5.65 -17.45
N LEU A 106 -12.32 5.19 -17.27
CA LEU A 106 -11.17 5.50 -18.15
C LEU A 106 -11.10 4.60 -19.39
N LYS A 107 -11.66 3.40 -19.32
CA LYS A 107 -11.60 2.40 -20.41
C LYS A 107 -12.01 2.94 -21.79
N PRO A 108 -13.08 3.77 -21.94
CA PRO A 108 -13.45 4.32 -23.25
C PRO A 108 -12.38 5.23 -23.89
N TYR A 109 -11.43 5.72 -23.09
CA TYR A 109 -10.32 6.55 -23.52
C TYR A 109 -9.03 5.75 -23.77
N GLY A 110 -9.06 4.42 -23.62
CA GLY A 110 -7.85 3.58 -23.70
C GLY A 110 -6.84 3.88 -22.59
N ARG A 111 -7.34 4.27 -21.41
CA ARG A 111 -6.52 4.71 -20.28
C ARG A 111 -6.92 4.01 -18.99
N LYS A 112 -6.03 4.07 -17.99
CA LYS A 112 -6.25 3.53 -16.64
C LYS A 112 -5.61 4.44 -15.58
N LEU A 113 -5.89 4.17 -14.31
CA LEU A 113 -5.14 4.75 -13.18
C LEU A 113 -3.70 4.26 -13.20
N GLY A 114 -2.77 5.12 -12.76
CA GLY A 114 -1.39 4.72 -12.48
C GLY A 114 -1.33 3.70 -11.34
N PRO A 115 -1.76 4.04 -10.11
CA PRO A 115 -1.74 3.10 -8.99
C PRO A 115 -2.72 1.95 -9.21
N SER A 116 -2.20 0.71 -9.08
CA SER A 116 -2.94 -0.53 -9.34
C SER A 116 -2.71 -1.56 -8.22
N PRO A 117 -3.11 -1.29 -6.97
CA PRO A 117 -2.95 -2.24 -5.87
C PRO A 117 -3.75 -3.52 -6.13
N ALA A 118 -3.30 -4.67 -5.61
CA ALA A 118 -4.01 -5.95 -5.73
C ALA A 118 -5.47 -5.87 -5.21
N SER A 119 -5.71 -4.98 -4.25
CA SER A 119 -7.04 -4.69 -3.69
C SER A 119 -7.89 -3.71 -4.50
N ILE A 120 -7.51 -3.34 -5.74
CA ILE A 120 -8.12 -2.27 -6.56
C ILE A 120 -9.66 -2.39 -6.70
N LYS A 121 -10.20 -3.60 -6.62
CA LYS A 121 -11.66 -3.87 -6.66
C LYS A 121 -12.39 -3.36 -5.42
N SER A 122 -11.72 -3.32 -4.27
CA SER A 122 -12.28 -2.93 -2.98
C SER A 122 -11.68 -1.61 -2.46
N ALA A 123 -10.42 -1.34 -2.77
CA ALA A 123 -9.74 -0.11 -2.37
C ALA A 123 -10.38 1.10 -3.07
N ARG A 124 -10.66 2.15 -2.29
CA ARG A 124 -11.28 3.38 -2.80
C ARG A 124 -10.23 4.48 -2.98
N ILE A 125 -10.50 5.41 -3.90
CA ILE A 125 -9.58 6.48 -4.32
C ILE A 125 -8.95 7.21 -3.13
N GLY A 126 -9.75 7.63 -2.14
CA GLY A 126 -9.21 8.32 -0.95
C GLY A 126 -8.20 7.47 -0.17
N GLY A 127 -8.47 6.16 -0.04
CA GLY A 127 -7.55 5.21 0.61
C GLY A 127 -6.32 4.91 -0.23
N ILE A 128 -6.47 4.76 -1.56
CA ILE A 128 -5.37 4.54 -2.50
C ILE A 128 -4.34 5.67 -2.37
N VAL A 129 -4.79 6.93 -2.35
CA VAL A 129 -3.90 8.09 -2.23
C VAL A 129 -3.37 8.26 -0.81
N ALA A 130 -4.22 8.12 0.22
CA ALA A 130 -3.78 8.24 1.60
C ALA A 130 -2.75 7.18 2.02
N ASN A 131 -2.65 6.07 1.28
CA ASN A 131 -1.65 5.02 1.47
C ASN A 131 -0.44 5.16 0.54
N ASN A 132 -0.44 6.08 -0.42
CA ASN A 132 0.51 6.14 -1.54
C ASN A 132 0.61 4.80 -2.28
N SER A 133 -0.54 4.18 -2.57
CA SER A 133 -0.55 2.86 -3.23
C SER A 133 0.15 2.89 -4.58
N ASN A 134 0.88 1.82 -4.88
CA ASN A 134 1.53 1.57 -6.16
C ASN A 134 0.90 0.34 -6.84
N GLY A 135 1.36 -0.87 -6.53
CA GLY A 135 0.95 -2.14 -7.13
C GLY A 135 2.02 -2.74 -8.02
N SER A 136 1.63 -3.65 -8.93
CA SER A 136 2.53 -4.45 -9.74
C SER A 136 3.26 -3.71 -10.88
N SER A 137 2.84 -2.49 -11.22
CA SER A 137 3.54 -1.71 -12.25
C SER A 137 4.95 -1.31 -11.78
N TYR A 138 5.96 -1.65 -12.59
CA TYR A 138 7.36 -1.36 -12.28
C TYR A 138 7.62 0.13 -12.09
N GLY A 139 8.40 0.42 -11.07
CA GLY A 139 8.83 1.76 -10.70
C GLY A 139 7.78 2.55 -9.93
N ILE A 140 8.22 3.66 -9.38
CA ILE A 140 7.36 4.58 -8.61
C ILE A 140 6.62 5.57 -9.50
N ILE A 141 6.94 5.65 -10.80
CA ILE A 141 6.38 6.64 -11.74
C ILE A 141 4.85 6.56 -11.89
N HIS A 142 4.27 5.42 -11.57
CA HIS A 142 2.82 5.19 -11.65
C HIS A 142 2.13 5.09 -10.28
N ASN A 143 2.85 5.34 -9.18
CA ASN A 143 2.24 5.37 -7.85
C ASN A 143 1.32 6.59 -7.67
N SER A 144 0.63 6.65 -6.54
CA SER A 144 -0.26 7.78 -6.24
C SER A 144 0.51 9.11 -6.19
N TYR A 145 1.69 9.14 -5.59
CA TYR A 145 2.51 10.35 -5.44
C TYR A 145 2.84 11.01 -6.78
N ASN A 146 3.27 10.21 -7.77
CA ASN A 146 3.72 10.71 -9.06
C ASN A 146 2.59 10.94 -10.08
N THR A 147 1.39 10.46 -9.81
CA THR A 147 0.24 10.58 -10.71
C THR A 147 -0.84 11.55 -10.22
N VAL A 148 -0.78 11.98 -8.96
CA VAL A 148 -1.68 13.01 -8.43
C VAL A 148 -1.31 14.38 -9.01
N ARG A 149 -2.30 15.05 -9.63
CA ARG A 149 -2.16 16.38 -10.22
C ARG A 149 -2.75 17.48 -9.35
N ASP A 150 -3.93 17.22 -8.78
CA ASP A 150 -4.65 18.14 -7.90
C ASP A 150 -5.48 17.36 -6.87
N MET A 151 -5.82 18.03 -5.78
CA MET A 151 -6.56 17.44 -4.68
C MET A 151 -7.53 18.43 -4.04
N GLU A 152 -8.70 17.93 -3.61
CA GLU A 152 -9.60 18.63 -2.69
C GLU A 152 -9.40 18.07 -1.28
N ILE A 153 -9.08 18.94 -0.32
CA ILE A 153 -8.68 18.57 1.05
C ILE A 153 -9.57 19.30 2.05
N ILE A 154 -9.97 18.61 3.12
CA ILE A 154 -10.62 19.18 4.30
C ILE A 154 -9.69 18.96 5.51
N PHE A 155 -9.25 20.04 6.15
CA PHE A 155 -8.34 20.01 7.30
C PHE A 155 -9.08 19.78 8.62
N ALA A 156 -8.33 19.57 9.70
CA ALA A 156 -8.86 19.29 11.03
C ALA A 156 -9.86 20.35 11.52
N ASP A 157 -9.61 21.61 11.25
CA ASP A 157 -10.44 22.76 11.59
C ASP A 157 -11.64 22.99 10.63
N GLY A 158 -11.82 22.10 9.63
CA GLY A 158 -12.87 22.20 8.62
C GLY A 158 -12.55 23.14 7.46
N ALA A 159 -11.35 23.73 7.39
CA ALA A 159 -10.92 24.49 6.22
C ALA A 159 -10.89 23.61 4.97
N PHE A 160 -11.18 24.20 3.82
CA PHE A 160 -11.23 23.51 2.53
C PHE A 160 -10.20 24.09 1.58
N LEU A 161 -9.50 23.23 0.86
CA LEU A 161 -8.56 23.60 -0.20
C LEU A 161 -8.81 22.74 -1.44
N ASP A 162 -9.06 23.39 -2.57
CA ASP A 162 -8.95 22.82 -3.92
C ASP A 162 -7.64 23.34 -4.54
N THR A 163 -6.65 22.47 -4.67
CA THR A 163 -5.32 22.86 -5.17
C THR A 163 -5.33 23.31 -6.64
N SER A 164 -6.33 22.90 -7.42
CA SER A 164 -6.50 23.33 -8.81
C SER A 164 -7.06 24.75 -8.96
N SER A 165 -7.69 25.28 -7.89
CA SER A 165 -8.41 26.56 -7.92
C SER A 165 -7.59 27.70 -7.32
N LEU A 166 -7.20 28.67 -8.15
CA LEU A 166 -6.51 29.88 -7.69
C LEU A 166 -7.35 30.70 -6.67
N ALA A 167 -8.67 30.63 -6.75
CA ALA A 167 -9.56 31.28 -5.78
C ALA A 167 -9.48 30.55 -4.44
N SER A 168 -9.58 29.23 -4.44
CA SER A 168 -9.45 28.42 -3.23
C SER A 168 -8.08 28.55 -2.57
N ARG A 169 -6.99 28.55 -3.36
CA ARG A 169 -5.63 28.79 -2.84
C ARG A 169 -5.52 30.16 -2.16
N ARG A 170 -6.12 31.22 -2.73
CA ARG A 170 -6.14 32.55 -2.12
C ARG A 170 -6.95 32.62 -0.83
N ASP A 171 -8.12 32.02 -0.82
CA ASP A 171 -8.99 32.00 0.36
C ASP A 171 -8.30 31.20 1.51
N PHE A 172 -7.68 30.07 1.18
CA PHE A 172 -6.90 29.28 2.13
C PHE A 172 -5.70 30.07 2.69
N MET A 173 -4.96 30.76 1.82
CA MET A 173 -3.82 31.59 2.24
C MET A 173 -4.23 32.68 3.24
N GLN A 174 -5.40 33.30 3.09
CA GLN A 174 -5.86 34.36 4.01
C GLN A 174 -6.01 33.86 5.45
N THR A 175 -6.34 32.60 5.64
CA THR A 175 -6.58 32.00 6.97
C THR A 175 -5.44 31.11 7.43
N HIS A 176 -4.63 30.58 6.51
CA HIS A 176 -3.61 29.56 6.79
C HIS A 176 -2.20 29.95 6.32
N ILE A 177 -1.91 31.26 6.19
CA ILE A 177 -0.58 31.72 5.77
C ILE A 177 0.53 31.14 6.66
N GLY A 178 0.31 31.06 7.97
CA GLY A 178 1.28 30.52 8.92
C GLY A 178 1.57 29.02 8.73
N LEU A 179 0.63 28.24 8.19
CA LEU A 179 0.87 26.84 7.81
C LEU A 179 1.80 26.79 6.58
N LEU A 180 1.49 27.57 5.55
CA LEU A 180 2.29 27.61 4.32
C LEU A 180 3.72 28.10 4.58
N GLU A 181 3.88 29.17 5.40
CA GLU A 181 5.20 29.67 5.82
C GLU A 181 6.01 28.62 6.58
N LYS A 182 5.38 27.87 7.49
CA LYS A 182 6.08 26.80 8.23
C LYS A 182 6.51 25.65 7.33
N LEU A 183 5.70 25.27 6.33
CA LEU A 183 6.12 24.27 5.34
C LEU A 183 7.37 24.73 4.60
N MET A 184 7.43 25.99 4.18
CA MET A 184 8.62 26.55 3.51
C MET A 184 9.84 26.60 4.44
N ASN A 185 9.63 26.86 5.74
CA ASN A 185 10.70 26.82 6.74
C ASN A 185 11.22 25.39 6.94
N PHE A 186 10.34 24.38 6.97
CA PHE A 186 10.76 22.98 7.03
C PHE A 186 11.57 22.57 5.78
N ARG A 187 11.14 23.03 4.60
CA ARG A 187 11.92 22.87 3.37
C ARG A 187 13.32 23.46 3.50
N LEU A 188 13.43 24.67 4.04
CA LEU A 188 14.74 25.32 4.27
C LEU A 188 15.57 24.57 5.32
N GLU A 189 14.94 24.06 6.39
CA GLU A 189 15.59 23.24 7.42
C GLU A 189 16.25 22.00 6.79
N ILE A 190 15.55 21.31 5.87
CA ILE A 190 16.07 20.16 5.12
C ILE A 190 17.23 20.57 4.21
N LEU A 191 17.05 21.58 3.34
CA LEU A 191 18.05 22.02 2.36
C LEU A 191 19.33 22.59 3.00
N LEU A 192 19.26 23.04 4.25
CA LEU A 192 20.43 23.54 5.02
C LEU A 192 21.13 22.42 5.82
N ASN A 193 20.59 21.21 5.82
CA ASN A 193 21.16 20.04 6.49
C ASN A 193 21.42 18.94 5.43
N PRO A 194 22.66 18.84 4.90
CA PRO A 194 23.00 17.86 3.87
C PRO A 194 22.71 16.41 4.29
N ASP A 195 22.89 16.05 5.55
CA ASP A 195 22.64 14.69 6.02
C ASP A 195 21.14 14.32 5.96
N MET A 196 20.25 15.30 6.24
CA MET A 196 18.81 15.11 6.07
C MET A 196 18.42 15.01 4.60
N GLU A 197 18.98 15.88 3.75
CA GLU A 197 18.72 15.89 2.31
C GLU A 197 19.14 14.56 1.69
N ASP A 198 20.38 14.12 1.94
CA ASP A 198 20.92 12.85 1.42
C ASP A 198 20.10 11.65 1.94
N ARG A 199 19.69 11.67 3.21
CA ARG A 199 18.86 10.61 3.78
C ARG A 199 17.50 10.51 3.09
N ILE A 200 16.84 11.65 2.83
CA ILE A 200 15.55 11.70 2.14
C ILE A 200 15.72 11.19 0.70
N LEU A 201 16.69 11.71 -0.05
CA LEU A 201 16.95 11.27 -1.42
C LEU A 201 17.20 9.76 -1.50
N SER A 202 18.09 9.25 -0.65
CA SER A 202 18.44 7.83 -0.56
C SER A 202 17.23 6.93 -0.29
N LYS A 203 16.33 7.32 0.61
CA LYS A 203 15.15 6.52 0.97
C LYS A 203 14.09 6.45 -0.14
N TYR A 204 14.00 7.47 -0.99
CA TYR A 204 13.05 7.48 -2.11
C TYR A 204 13.63 6.96 -3.43
N GLU A 205 14.87 6.44 -3.44
CA GLU A 205 15.35 5.54 -4.50
C GLU A 205 14.63 4.19 -4.48
N LEU A 206 14.03 3.83 -3.33
CA LEU A 206 13.19 2.66 -3.13
C LEU A 206 11.70 3.04 -3.06
N LYS A 207 10.82 2.07 -3.24
CA LYS A 207 9.44 2.20 -2.75
C LYS A 207 9.49 2.41 -1.24
N ASN A 208 8.88 3.49 -0.76
CA ASN A 208 8.85 3.80 0.67
C ASN A 208 7.54 4.48 1.07
N THR A 209 6.83 3.87 2.01
CA THR A 209 5.63 4.42 2.67
C THR A 209 5.80 4.43 4.19
N CYS A 210 7.06 4.36 4.67
CA CYS A 210 7.41 4.49 6.08
C CYS A 210 7.48 5.96 6.47
N GLY A 211 6.59 6.44 7.30
CA GLY A 211 6.50 7.86 7.66
C GLY A 211 5.77 8.73 6.62
N TYR A 212 5.92 10.05 6.72
CA TYR A 212 5.36 11.00 5.75
C TYR A 212 6.20 11.09 4.48
N GLY A 213 5.59 11.53 3.36
CA GLY A 213 6.25 11.79 2.08
C GLY A 213 7.25 12.95 2.14
N MET A 214 8.38 12.75 2.81
CA MET A 214 9.40 13.77 3.05
C MET A 214 10.06 14.29 1.79
N ASN A 215 10.10 13.48 0.71
CA ASN A 215 10.59 13.90 -0.61
C ASN A 215 9.79 15.09 -1.19
N SER A 216 8.55 15.31 -0.77
CA SER A 216 7.76 16.47 -1.20
C SER A 216 8.45 17.80 -0.97
N PHE A 217 9.30 17.92 0.05
CA PHE A 217 10.09 19.11 0.33
C PHE A 217 11.28 19.29 -0.63
N LEU A 218 11.74 18.24 -1.29
CA LEU A 218 12.81 18.28 -2.28
C LEU A 218 12.27 18.41 -3.71
N ASP A 219 11.21 17.65 -4.00
CA ASP A 219 10.62 17.57 -5.35
C ASP A 219 9.86 18.85 -5.73
N TYR A 220 9.32 19.60 -4.76
CA TYR A 220 8.46 20.76 -5.00
C TYR A 220 8.98 22.03 -4.31
N THR A 221 8.63 23.18 -4.93
CA THR A 221 8.97 24.51 -4.42
C THR A 221 7.75 25.35 -4.07
N ASP A 222 6.58 25.02 -4.62
CA ASP A 222 5.29 25.64 -4.27
C ASP A 222 4.75 25.00 -2.98
N PRO A 223 4.40 25.77 -1.93
CA PRO A 223 3.90 25.22 -0.69
C PRO A 223 2.59 24.43 -0.84
N TYR A 224 1.78 24.70 -1.84
CA TYR A 224 0.57 23.94 -2.12
C TYR A 224 0.87 22.55 -2.71
N ASP A 225 1.91 22.46 -3.55
CA ASP A 225 2.35 21.19 -4.11
C ASP A 225 3.02 20.34 -3.01
N ILE A 226 3.84 20.94 -2.15
CA ILE A 226 4.40 20.27 -0.95
C ILE A 226 3.26 19.75 -0.06
N LEU A 227 2.28 20.59 0.26
CA LEU A 227 1.14 20.24 1.10
C LEU A 227 0.34 19.08 0.49
N MET A 228 0.03 19.16 -0.80
CA MET A 228 -0.72 18.13 -1.51
C MET A 228 0.00 16.78 -1.50
N HIS A 229 1.32 16.78 -1.74
CA HIS A 229 2.10 15.54 -1.75
C HIS A 229 2.38 14.99 -0.35
N LEU A 230 2.38 15.81 0.71
CA LEU A 230 2.34 15.34 2.09
C LEU A 230 1.03 14.63 2.45
N MET A 231 -0.09 14.96 1.78
CA MET A 231 -1.35 14.23 1.96
C MET A 231 -1.29 12.81 1.39
N VAL A 232 -0.45 12.60 0.36
CA VAL A 232 -0.21 11.27 -0.22
C VAL A 232 0.62 10.45 0.77
N GLY A 233 0.12 9.28 1.16
CA GLY A 233 0.76 8.45 2.19
C GLY A 233 0.55 8.92 3.64
N SER A 234 -0.28 9.95 3.87
CA SER A 234 -0.54 10.49 5.21
C SER A 234 -1.44 9.62 6.10
N GLU A 235 -2.07 8.59 5.56
CA GLU A 235 -2.95 7.66 6.28
C GLU A 235 -4.08 8.36 7.07
N GLY A 236 -4.54 9.51 6.56
CA GLY A 236 -5.61 10.30 7.19
C GLY A 236 -5.19 11.03 8.48
N THR A 237 -3.89 11.22 8.71
CA THR A 237 -3.37 11.91 9.90
C THR A 237 -3.18 13.42 9.71
N LEU A 238 -3.20 13.92 8.46
CA LEU A 238 -3.00 15.35 8.14
C LEU A 238 -4.27 16.04 7.65
N GLY A 239 -5.27 15.29 7.18
CA GLY A 239 -6.51 15.82 6.64
C GLY A 239 -7.35 14.75 5.96
N PHE A 240 -8.53 15.14 5.49
CA PHE A 240 -9.44 14.31 4.72
C PHE A 240 -9.30 14.62 3.23
N ILE A 241 -9.02 13.60 2.42
CA ILE A 241 -8.95 13.69 0.96
C ILE A 241 -10.38 13.53 0.40
N SER A 242 -10.94 14.61 -0.15
CA SER A 242 -12.31 14.66 -0.68
C SER A 242 -12.40 14.17 -2.13
N SER A 243 -11.48 14.65 -2.96
CA SER A 243 -11.33 14.19 -4.36
C SER A 243 -9.90 14.35 -4.84
N VAL A 244 -9.54 13.62 -5.89
CA VAL A 244 -8.19 13.62 -6.47
C VAL A 244 -8.29 13.68 -7.98
N THR A 245 -7.51 14.54 -8.60
CA THR A 245 -7.27 14.57 -10.04
C THR A 245 -5.98 13.82 -10.34
N PHE A 246 -6.06 12.78 -11.15
CA PHE A 246 -4.91 12.00 -11.59
C PHE A 246 -4.50 12.35 -13.02
N GLU A 247 -3.22 12.32 -13.28
CA GLU A 247 -2.70 12.02 -14.59
C GLU A 247 -2.88 10.52 -14.83
N THR A 248 -3.63 10.18 -15.86
CA THR A 248 -3.94 8.78 -16.18
C THR A 248 -2.88 8.20 -17.10
N VAL A 249 -2.74 6.88 -17.12
CA VAL A 249 -1.75 6.21 -17.96
C VAL A 249 -2.40 5.45 -19.12
N PRO A 250 -1.73 5.28 -20.27
CA PRO A 250 -2.24 4.44 -21.35
C PRO A 250 -2.48 3.00 -20.87
N ASP A 251 -3.53 2.37 -21.39
CA ASP A 251 -3.80 0.93 -21.22
C ASP A 251 -3.59 0.24 -22.57
N GLU A 252 -2.37 -0.28 -22.79
CA GLU A 252 -1.99 -0.92 -24.06
C GLU A 252 -2.86 -2.16 -24.32
N ALA A 253 -3.26 -2.33 -25.59
CA ALA A 253 -4.29 -3.30 -25.96
C ALA A 253 -3.78 -4.75 -25.94
N LEU A 254 -2.53 -4.97 -26.30
CA LEU A 254 -1.91 -6.28 -26.35
C LEU A 254 -1.08 -6.50 -25.10
N LYS A 255 -1.34 -7.60 -24.41
CA LYS A 255 -0.65 -7.98 -23.17
C LYS A 255 -0.06 -9.36 -23.31
N ALA A 256 1.11 -9.56 -22.74
CA ALA A 256 1.76 -10.86 -22.70
C ALA A 256 2.42 -11.09 -21.33
N SER A 257 2.43 -12.35 -20.90
CA SER A 257 3.12 -12.75 -19.68
C SER A 257 3.97 -13.99 -19.92
N ALA A 258 5.06 -14.11 -19.16
CA ALA A 258 5.85 -15.33 -19.07
C ALA A 258 6.01 -15.71 -17.59
N LEU A 259 5.80 -17.00 -17.27
CA LEU A 259 6.11 -17.55 -15.96
C LEU A 259 7.45 -18.25 -16.05
N ILE A 260 8.51 -17.61 -15.56
CA ILE A 260 9.90 -18.07 -15.67
C ILE A 260 10.31 -18.70 -14.35
N TYR A 261 10.90 -19.90 -14.40
CA TYR A 261 11.30 -20.65 -13.22
C TYR A 261 12.81 -20.62 -13.04
N PHE A 262 13.26 -20.29 -11.84
CA PHE A 262 14.67 -20.22 -11.45
C PHE A 262 14.99 -21.31 -10.41
N PRO A 263 16.24 -21.82 -10.39
CA PRO A 263 16.64 -22.84 -9.42
C PRO A 263 16.75 -22.32 -7.99
N SER A 264 16.86 -21.00 -7.79
CA SER A 264 16.96 -20.36 -6.47
C SER A 264 16.51 -18.91 -6.50
N LEU A 265 16.26 -18.35 -5.31
CA LEU A 265 15.95 -16.94 -5.10
C LEU A 265 17.09 -16.03 -5.62
N MET A 266 18.34 -16.43 -5.39
CA MET A 266 19.52 -15.68 -5.85
C MET A 266 19.56 -15.54 -7.37
N GLU A 267 19.26 -16.62 -8.12
CA GLU A 267 19.21 -16.55 -9.59
C GLU A 267 18.06 -15.66 -10.08
N ALA A 268 16.90 -15.70 -9.43
CA ALA A 268 15.81 -14.77 -9.75
C ALA A 268 16.20 -13.31 -9.48
N CYS A 269 16.91 -13.02 -8.39
CA CYS A 269 17.41 -11.67 -8.10
C CYS A 269 18.45 -11.22 -9.16
N ARG A 270 19.32 -12.09 -9.63
CA ARG A 270 20.27 -11.78 -10.71
C ARG A 270 19.61 -11.43 -12.05
N ALA A 271 18.38 -11.89 -12.27
CA ALA A 271 17.61 -11.55 -13.46
C ALA A 271 17.10 -10.09 -13.47
N ILE A 272 17.11 -9.39 -12.33
CA ILE A 272 16.50 -8.06 -12.20
C ILE A 272 17.24 -6.99 -13.00
N ALA A 273 18.57 -6.92 -12.87
CA ALA A 273 19.39 -5.95 -13.61
C ALA A 273 19.18 -6.01 -15.13
N PRO A 274 19.25 -7.19 -15.79
CA PRO A 274 18.93 -7.27 -17.22
C PRO A 274 17.46 -6.96 -17.53
N LEU A 275 16.48 -7.40 -16.70
CA LEU A 275 15.06 -7.13 -16.94
C LEU A 275 14.69 -5.65 -16.85
N ARG A 276 15.33 -4.87 -15.97
CA ARG A 276 15.14 -3.41 -15.89
C ARG A 276 15.55 -2.68 -17.17
N GLN A 277 16.36 -3.27 -18.02
CA GLN A 277 16.76 -2.71 -19.30
C GLN A 277 15.80 -3.07 -20.44
N CYS A 278 14.82 -3.94 -20.18
CA CYS A 278 13.77 -4.35 -21.11
C CYS A 278 12.49 -3.54 -20.91
N LYS A 279 11.60 -3.55 -21.88
CA LYS A 279 10.23 -3.05 -21.71
C LYS A 279 9.40 -4.10 -20.96
N VAL A 280 9.61 -4.19 -19.65
CA VAL A 280 8.88 -5.06 -18.73
C VAL A 280 8.06 -4.19 -17.79
N SER A 281 6.74 -4.44 -17.72
CA SER A 281 5.83 -3.68 -16.87
C SER A 281 5.72 -4.23 -15.46
N ALA A 282 6.05 -5.52 -15.26
CA ALA A 282 6.08 -6.17 -13.95
C ALA A 282 6.98 -7.42 -13.97
N ALA A 283 7.62 -7.73 -12.84
CA ALA A 283 8.24 -9.03 -12.56
C ALA A 283 7.88 -9.43 -11.12
N GLU A 284 6.94 -10.37 -11.03
CA GLU A 284 6.32 -10.76 -9.78
C GLU A 284 6.95 -12.05 -9.26
N LEU A 285 7.66 -11.93 -8.14
CA LEU A 285 8.24 -13.06 -7.42
C LEU A 285 7.16 -13.96 -6.84
N MET A 286 7.36 -15.25 -6.91
CA MET A 286 6.66 -16.30 -6.16
C MET A 286 7.69 -17.34 -5.70
N ASP A 287 7.92 -17.46 -4.39
CA ASP A 287 8.80 -18.49 -3.84
C ASP A 287 8.14 -19.89 -3.91
N ARG A 288 8.87 -20.92 -3.49
CA ARG A 288 8.34 -22.29 -3.53
C ARG A 288 7.06 -22.46 -2.71
N ASN A 289 6.97 -21.84 -1.55
CA ASN A 289 5.77 -21.87 -0.71
C ASN A 289 4.59 -21.16 -1.38
N ALA A 290 4.85 -20.04 -2.07
CA ALA A 290 3.83 -19.35 -2.87
C ALA A 290 3.33 -20.20 -4.02
N LEU A 291 4.23 -20.89 -4.72
CA LEU A 291 3.88 -21.82 -5.82
C LEU A 291 3.05 -23.00 -5.30
N HIS A 292 3.43 -23.62 -4.18
CA HIS A 292 2.64 -24.67 -3.52
C HIS A 292 1.23 -24.19 -3.09
N ALA A 293 1.12 -22.92 -2.68
CA ALA A 293 -0.18 -22.38 -2.30
C ALA A 293 -1.17 -22.30 -3.47
N VAL A 294 -0.69 -22.35 -4.73
CA VAL A 294 -1.51 -22.14 -5.92
C VAL A 294 -1.36 -23.23 -7.00
N GLU A 295 -0.55 -24.26 -6.79
CA GLU A 295 -0.29 -25.30 -7.81
C GLU A 295 -1.54 -26.08 -8.20
N ASP A 296 -2.55 -26.21 -7.31
CA ASP A 296 -3.82 -26.86 -7.58
C ASP A 296 -4.89 -25.92 -8.17
N GLU A 297 -4.58 -24.63 -8.36
CA GLU A 297 -5.53 -23.67 -8.91
C GLU A 297 -5.82 -23.95 -10.39
N PRO A 298 -7.10 -23.93 -10.81
CA PRO A 298 -7.47 -24.24 -12.19
C PRO A 298 -6.75 -23.35 -13.21
N GLY A 299 -6.05 -24.00 -14.16
CA GLY A 299 -5.31 -23.36 -15.24
C GLY A 299 -3.86 -23.03 -14.94
N MET A 300 -3.36 -23.39 -13.75
CA MET A 300 -1.93 -23.33 -13.46
C MET A 300 -1.17 -24.49 -14.13
N PRO A 301 0.10 -24.30 -14.51
CA PRO A 301 0.90 -25.34 -15.17
C PRO A 301 1.15 -26.54 -14.25
N GLU A 302 0.95 -27.77 -14.74
CA GLU A 302 1.20 -29.02 -13.99
C GLU A 302 2.65 -29.14 -13.51
N ILE A 303 3.60 -28.49 -14.20
CA ILE A 303 5.01 -28.49 -13.85
C ILE A 303 5.30 -27.97 -12.44
N LEU A 304 4.40 -27.16 -11.86
CA LEU A 304 4.54 -26.63 -10.50
C LEU A 304 4.71 -27.74 -9.47
N HIS A 305 4.05 -28.90 -9.64
CA HIS A 305 4.14 -30.05 -8.73
C HIS A 305 5.52 -30.73 -8.74
N SER A 306 6.31 -30.53 -9.79
CA SER A 306 7.62 -31.18 -9.97
C SER A 306 8.83 -30.25 -9.81
N LEU A 307 8.60 -28.99 -9.44
CA LEU A 307 9.68 -28.03 -9.22
C LEU A 307 10.53 -28.42 -7.99
N PRO A 308 11.85 -28.18 -8.01
CA PRO A 308 12.72 -28.32 -6.84
C PRO A 308 12.25 -27.46 -5.65
N GLU A 309 12.64 -27.86 -4.44
CA GLU A 309 12.24 -27.17 -3.20
C GLU A 309 12.76 -25.73 -3.08
N ASP A 310 13.89 -25.40 -3.72
CA ASP A 310 14.45 -24.04 -3.74
C ASP A 310 13.98 -23.22 -4.95
N ALA A 311 13.16 -23.81 -5.83
CA ALA A 311 12.72 -23.14 -7.04
C ALA A 311 11.83 -21.94 -6.71
N VAL A 312 12.01 -20.88 -7.49
CA VAL A 312 11.15 -19.69 -7.47
C VAL A 312 10.68 -19.36 -8.88
N ALA A 313 9.60 -18.62 -8.99
CA ALA A 313 9.13 -18.13 -10.29
C ALA A 313 9.05 -16.62 -10.32
N LEU A 314 9.29 -16.04 -11.50
CA LEU A 314 8.94 -14.67 -11.85
C LEU A 314 7.82 -14.69 -12.90
N LEU A 315 6.68 -14.08 -12.57
CA LEU A 315 5.67 -13.75 -13.55
C LEU A 315 6.03 -12.39 -14.17
N ILE A 316 6.51 -12.41 -15.40
CA ILE A 316 6.90 -11.22 -16.15
C ILE A 316 5.72 -10.77 -17.00
N ASP A 317 5.48 -9.46 -17.02
CA ASP A 317 4.45 -8.81 -17.83
C ASP A 317 5.06 -7.80 -18.79
N THR A 318 4.57 -7.79 -20.02
CA THR A 318 4.89 -6.79 -21.03
C THR A 318 3.67 -6.48 -21.89
N SER A 319 3.63 -5.31 -22.50
CA SER A 319 2.49 -4.87 -23.28
C SER A 319 2.90 -3.98 -24.45
N SER A 320 2.04 -3.92 -25.48
CA SER A 320 2.20 -3.03 -26.64
C SER A 320 0.86 -2.80 -27.35
N ASN A 321 0.87 -1.87 -28.30
CA ASN A 321 -0.23 -1.72 -29.26
C ASN A 321 0.09 -2.38 -30.63
N SER A 322 1.26 -3.04 -30.77
CA SER A 322 1.72 -3.73 -31.98
C SER A 322 2.20 -5.15 -31.65
N GLU A 323 1.74 -6.15 -32.43
CA GLU A 323 2.23 -7.53 -32.30
C GLU A 323 3.72 -7.66 -32.65
N GLU A 324 4.18 -6.88 -33.65
CA GLU A 324 5.59 -6.85 -34.04
C GLU A 324 6.47 -6.36 -32.90
N GLU A 325 6.04 -5.32 -32.21
CA GLU A 325 6.74 -4.76 -31.06
C GLU A 325 6.78 -5.76 -29.89
N LEU A 326 5.68 -6.48 -29.61
CA LEU A 326 5.68 -7.56 -28.61
C LEU A 326 6.71 -8.65 -28.95
N GLN A 327 6.82 -9.07 -30.21
CA GLN A 327 7.81 -10.06 -30.61
C GLN A 327 9.26 -9.57 -30.47
N ILE A 328 9.50 -8.27 -30.63
CA ILE A 328 10.80 -7.65 -30.35
C ILE A 328 11.09 -7.68 -28.85
N GLN A 329 10.10 -7.33 -28.03
CA GLN A 329 10.24 -7.35 -26.58
C GLN A 329 10.54 -8.77 -26.05
N PHE A 330 9.88 -9.80 -26.57
CA PHE A 330 10.14 -11.19 -26.18
C PHE A 330 11.60 -11.59 -26.44
N ARG A 331 12.10 -11.28 -27.64
CA ARG A 331 13.51 -11.57 -28.00
C ARG A 331 14.50 -10.80 -27.14
N ASP A 332 14.24 -9.52 -26.88
CA ASP A 332 15.11 -8.69 -26.01
C ASP A 332 15.18 -9.28 -24.60
N ILE A 333 14.04 -9.71 -24.04
CA ILE A 333 13.99 -10.36 -22.72
C ILE A 333 14.74 -11.70 -22.73
N GLU A 334 14.50 -12.56 -23.73
CA GLU A 334 15.19 -13.85 -23.87
C GLU A 334 16.71 -13.69 -24.02
N GLU A 335 17.16 -12.76 -24.86
CA GLU A 335 18.58 -12.46 -25.08
C GLU A 335 19.26 -11.96 -23.82
N ARG A 336 18.63 -11.05 -23.06
CA ARG A 336 19.18 -10.50 -21.82
C ARG A 336 19.20 -11.51 -20.67
N LEU A 337 18.32 -12.48 -20.67
CA LEU A 337 18.30 -13.57 -19.70
C LEU A 337 19.17 -14.78 -20.10
N ALA A 338 19.85 -14.75 -21.25
CA ALA A 338 20.61 -15.90 -21.77
C ALA A 338 21.72 -16.39 -20.83
N ASP A 339 22.31 -15.49 -20.04
CA ASP A 339 23.38 -15.81 -19.06
C ASP A 339 22.82 -16.13 -17.65
N ILE A 340 21.51 -16.09 -17.47
CA ILE A 340 20.83 -16.40 -16.21
C ILE A 340 20.31 -17.83 -16.24
N GLN A 341 20.60 -18.60 -15.20
CA GLN A 341 20.14 -19.99 -15.14
C GLN A 341 18.64 -20.06 -14.87
N THR A 342 17.89 -20.59 -15.85
CA THR A 342 16.47 -20.91 -15.71
C THR A 342 16.27 -22.43 -15.73
N LEU A 343 15.22 -22.92 -15.06
CA LEU A 343 14.90 -24.36 -15.04
C LEU A 343 14.29 -24.83 -16.36
N TYR A 344 13.62 -23.94 -17.09
CA TYR A 344 12.97 -24.22 -18.38
C TYR A 344 13.16 -23.02 -19.30
N PRO A 345 13.05 -23.22 -20.63
CA PRO A 345 13.09 -22.13 -21.60
C PRO A 345 12.01 -21.07 -21.30
N VAL A 346 12.34 -19.81 -21.50
CA VAL A 346 11.37 -18.70 -21.39
C VAL A 346 10.28 -18.88 -22.46
N SER A 347 9.01 -18.72 -22.05
CA SER A 347 7.88 -18.85 -22.98
C SER A 347 6.80 -17.84 -22.64
N PHE A 348 6.52 -16.94 -23.57
CA PHE A 348 5.46 -15.94 -23.44
C PHE A 348 4.11 -16.46 -23.91
N THR A 349 3.06 -16.07 -23.20
CA THR A 349 1.68 -16.25 -23.62
C THR A 349 1.01 -14.93 -23.95
N THR A 350 0.31 -14.91 -25.07
CA THR A 350 -0.63 -13.83 -25.46
C THR A 350 -2.08 -14.28 -25.37
N ASP A 351 -2.35 -15.54 -24.94
CA ASP A 351 -3.71 -16.02 -24.70
C ASP A 351 -4.34 -15.24 -23.54
N PRO A 352 -5.41 -14.46 -23.79
CA PRO A 352 -6.05 -13.64 -22.76
C PRO A 352 -6.57 -14.44 -21.57
N LYS A 353 -6.94 -15.72 -21.76
CA LYS A 353 -7.45 -16.58 -20.67
C LYS A 353 -6.31 -17.01 -19.75
N LEU A 354 -5.20 -17.44 -20.32
CA LEU A 354 -4.03 -17.86 -19.55
C LEU A 354 -3.40 -16.66 -18.85
N TYR A 355 -3.24 -15.53 -19.53
CA TYR A 355 -2.84 -14.25 -18.96
C TYR A 355 -3.69 -13.88 -17.72
N ALA A 356 -5.02 -13.85 -17.90
CA ALA A 356 -5.93 -13.53 -16.81
C ALA A 356 -5.86 -14.54 -15.65
N THR A 357 -5.58 -15.82 -15.94
CA THR A 357 -5.39 -16.86 -14.92
C THR A 357 -4.15 -16.58 -14.08
N TYR A 358 -2.99 -16.35 -14.69
CA TYR A 358 -1.75 -16.05 -13.98
C TYR A 358 -1.92 -14.83 -13.06
N TRP A 359 -2.47 -13.75 -13.58
CA TRP A 359 -2.70 -12.53 -12.78
C TRP A 359 -3.76 -12.70 -11.69
N ARG A 360 -4.83 -13.45 -11.95
CA ARG A 360 -5.83 -13.78 -10.92
C ARG A 360 -5.19 -14.55 -9.76
N VAL A 361 -4.39 -15.55 -10.07
CA VAL A 361 -3.71 -16.39 -9.08
C VAL A 361 -2.67 -15.56 -8.31
N ARG A 362 -1.83 -14.79 -9.01
CA ARG A 362 -0.84 -13.90 -8.36
C ARG A 362 -1.49 -12.91 -7.39
N ASN A 363 -2.55 -12.24 -7.83
CA ASN A 363 -3.25 -11.25 -7.00
C ASN A 363 -4.03 -11.89 -5.84
N GLY A 364 -4.35 -13.17 -5.91
CA GLY A 364 -5.01 -13.95 -4.88
C GLY A 364 -4.08 -14.62 -3.86
N LEU A 365 -2.76 -14.51 -4.00
CA LEU A 365 -1.79 -15.25 -3.16
C LEU A 365 -1.99 -15.01 -1.66
N PHE A 366 -2.18 -13.77 -1.23
CA PHE A 366 -2.42 -13.47 0.18
C PHE A 366 -3.62 -14.23 0.76
N THR A 367 -4.74 -14.21 0.04
CA THR A 367 -5.96 -14.89 0.51
C THR A 367 -5.85 -16.41 0.39
N SER A 368 -5.15 -16.93 -0.62
CA SER A 368 -4.89 -18.37 -0.77
C SER A 368 -3.98 -18.89 0.33
N ALA A 369 -2.87 -18.20 0.62
CA ALA A 369 -1.96 -18.51 1.71
C ALA A 369 -2.69 -18.45 3.08
N ALA A 370 -3.42 -17.37 3.33
CA ALA A 370 -4.19 -17.21 4.55
C ALA A 370 -5.24 -18.31 4.77
N GLY A 371 -5.86 -18.81 3.69
CA GLY A 371 -6.84 -19.90 3.75
C GLY A 371 -6.24 -21.29 4.09
N ARG A 372 -4.93 -21.47 3.90
CA ARG A 372 -4.18 -22.71 4.19
C ARG A 372 -3.45 -22.68 5.55
N ARG A 373 -3.51 -21.55 6.28
CA ARG A 373 -2.83 -21.41 7.57
C ARG A 373 -3.26 -22.44 8.61
N PRO A 374 -2.41 -22.81 9.57
CA PRO A 374 -2.80 -23.64 10.70
C PRO A 374 -3.98 -23.02 11.48
N ARG A 375 -4.91 -23.83 11.94
CA ARG A 375 -6.04 -23.37 12.75
C ARG A 375 -5.55 -22.75 14.05
N GLY A 376 -6.16 -21.64 14.45
CA GLY A 376 -5.78 -20.88 15.65
C GLY A 376 -4.67 -19.86 15.43
N THR A 377 -4.09 -19.79 14.23
CA THR A 377 -3.11 -18.75 13.88
C THR A 377 -3.77 -17.59 13.14
N VAL A 378 -3.11 -16.45 13.12
CA VAL A 378 -3.47 -15.30 12.28
C VAL A 378 -2.58 -15.26 11.04
N SER A 379 -2.97 -14.45 10.05
CA SER A 379 -2.15 -14.19 8.86
C SER A 379 -1.60 -12.77 8.96
N ILE A 380 -0.28 -12.63 9.04
CA ILE A 380 0.42 -11.34 9.06
C ILE A 380 1.21 -11.20 7.78
N ILE A 381 1.03 -10.10 7.08
CA ILE A 381 1.80 -9.75 5.89
C ILE A 381 2.76 -8.62 6.22
N GLU A 382 4.03 -8.81 5.89
CA GLU A 382 5.04 -7.78 5.91
C GLU A 382 5.44 -7.36 4.51
N ASP A 383 6.06 -6.18 4.40
CA ASP A 383 6.25 -5.47 3.16
C ASP A 383 7.54 -4.65 3.25
N ILE A 384 8.60 -5.15 2.64
CA ILE A 384 9.96 -4.59 2.72
C ILE A 384 10.53 -4.34 1.33
N ALA A 385 11.49 -3.43 1.23
CA ALA A 385 12.22 -3.23 -0.02
C ALA A 385 13.72 -3.04 0.22
N PHE A 386 14.51 -3.50 -0.76
CA PHE A 386 15.96 -3.37 -0.78
C PHE A 386 16.45 -2.87 -2.14
N ARG A 387 17.63 -2.23 -2.14
CA ARG A 387 18.30 -1.89 -3.40
C ARG A 387 18.74 -3.16 -4.12
N GLU A 388 18.81 -3.08 -5.45
CA GLU A 388 19.15 -4.19 -6.32
C GLU A 388 20.48 -4.86 -5.94
N GLU A 389 21.48 -4.06 -5.60
CA GLU A 389 22.84 -4.52 -5.34
C GLU A 389 22.93 -5.48 -4.14
N VAL A 390 22.01 -5.34 -3.17
CA VAL A 390 21.97 -6.14 -1.94
C VAL A 390 20.76 -7.07 -1.87
N LEU A 391 19.86 -7.02 -2.86
CA LEU A 391 18.55 -7.67 -2.83
C LEU A 391 18.63 -9.17 -2.51
N GLY A 392 19.47 -9.91 -3.24
CA GLY A 392 19.60 -11.36 -3.05
C GLY A 392 20.11 -11.72 -1.65
N GLU A 393 21.17 -11.04 -1.17
CA GLU A 393 21.75 -11.28 0.15
C GLU A 393 20.76 -10.91 1.27
N ALA A 394 20.10 -9.76 1.14
CA ALA A 394 19.12 -9.29 2.11
C ALA A 394 17.93 -10.25 2.23
N LEU A 395 17.40 -10.75 1.10
CA LEU A 395 16.29 -11.70 1.12
C LEU A 395 16.69 -13.07 1.68
N GLU A 396 17.93 -13.54 1.45
CA GLU A 396 18.41 -14.78 2.10
C GLU A 396 18.58 -14.58 3.63
N GLN A 397 19.00 -13.41 4.09
CA GLN A 397 18.99 -13.12 5.53
C GLN A 397 17.59 -13.05 6.11
N VAL A 398 16.61 -12.45 5.40
CA VAL A 398 15.20 -12.47 5.81
C VAL A 398 14.69 -13.91 5.91
N ARG A 399 15.01 -14.79 4.95
CA ARG A 399 14.67 -16.22 5.01
C ARG A 399 15.32 -16.91 6.22
N GLY A 400 16.55 -16.55 6.56
CA GLY A 400 17.24 -17.01 7.75
C GLY A 400 16.47 -16.64 9.03
N VAL A 401 16.10 -15.37 9.18
CA VAL A 401 15.27 -14.91 10.32
C VAL A 401 13.94 -15.62 10.38
N LEU A 402 13.24 -15.80 9.25
CA LEU A 402 11.99 -16.55 9.20
C LEU A 402 12.17 -17.99 9.70
N SER A 403 13.26 -18.64 9.29
CA SER A 403 13.60 -20.01 9.72
C SER A 403 13.92 -20.08 11.22
N ASP A 404 14.73 -19.16 11.73
CA ASP A 404 15.18 -19.11 13.14
C ASP A 404 14.00 -18.93 14.11
N TYR A 405 12.97 -18.19 13.66
CA TYR A 405 11.72 -18.00 14.41
C TYR A 405 10.64 -19.05 14.10
N GLY A 406 10.97 -20.13 13.37
CA GLY A 406 10.04 -21.20 13.07
C GLY A 406 8.96 -20.85 12.02
N TYR A 407 9.15 -19.77 11.26
CA TYR A 407 8.28 -19.35 10.14
C TYR A 407 8.79 -19.84 8.78
N GLY A 408 9.48 -20.97 8.71
CA GLY A 408 9.98 -21.54 7.46
C GLY A 408 8.89 -21.87 6.43
N ASN A 409 7.61 -21.90 6.86
CA ASN A 409 6.44 -22.01 5.99
C ASN A 409 5.87 -20.66 5.53
N ALA A 410 6.57 -19.56 5.77
CA ALA A 410 6.20 -18.25 5.24
C ALA A 410 6.07 -18.31 3.72
N VAL A 411 5.09 -17.60 3.18
CA VAL A 411 4.86 -17.49 1.75
C VAL A 411 5.40 -16.15 1.29
N MET A 412 6.39 -16.16 0.39
CA MET A 412 7.07 -14.96 -0.09
C MET A 412 6.70 -14.66 -1.55
N TRP A 413 6.31 -13.43 -1.83
CA TRP A 413 6.04 -12.92 -3.18
C TRP A 413 6.29 -11.41 -3.23
N GLY A 414 6.29 -10.81 -4.42
CA GLY A 414 6.45 -9.35 -4.49
C GLY A 414 6.88 -8.84 -5.85
N HIS A 415 7.10 -7.55 -5.89
CA HIS A 415 7.45 -6.75 -7.07
C HIS A 415 8.98 -6.67 -7.19
N LEU A 416 9.59 -7.76 -7.69
CA LEU A 416 11.04 -7.93 -7.58
C LEU A 416 11.84 -6.87 -8.37
N LEU A 417 11.28 -6.34 -9.48
CA LEU A 417 11.89 -5.21 -10.20
C LEU A 417 12.09 -3.96 -9.32
N ASP A 418 11.24 -3.78 -8.32
CA ASP A 418 11.34 -2.66 -7.37
C ASP A 418 12.14 -3.01 -6.11
N GLY A 419 12.67 -4.23 -6.04
CA GLY A 419 13.27 -4.77 -4.81
C GLY A 419 12.26 -4.94 -3.68
N ASN A 420 10.96 -4.85 -3.97
CA ASN A 420 9.88 -4.91 -3.00
C ASN A 420 9.35 -6.35 -2.86
N VAL A 421 9.39 -6.86 -1.65
CA VAL A 421 8.96 -8.22 -1.34
C VAL A 421 7.99 -8.21 -0.16
N HIS A 422 6.93 -9.00 -0.33
CA HIS A 422 5.97 -9.31 0.71
C HIS A 422 6.19 -10.72 1.20
N PHE A 423 5.93 -10.98 2.46
CA PHE A 423 5.82 -12.33 2.98
C PHE A 423 4.71 -12.44 4.01
N THR A 424 4.10 -13.62 4.11
CA THR A 424 3.04 -13.90 5.07
C THR A 424 3.50 -14.96 6.04
N ILE A 425 3.38 -14.65 7.34
CA ILE A 425 3.62 -15.58 8.45
C ILE A 425 2.32 -15.90 9.17
N PHE A 426 2.32 -17.00 9.93
CA PHE A 426 1.13 -17.51 10.59
C PHE A 426 1.37 -17.72 12.11
N PRO A 427 1.60 -16.64 12.89
CA PRO A 427 1.82 -16.76 14.32
C PRO A 427 0.54 -17.10 15.09
N ASP A 428 0.71 -17.81 16.22
CA ASP A 428 -0.32 -17.92 17.24
C ASP A 428 -0.18 -16.75 18.23
N ILE A 429 -1.13 -15.82 18.18
CA ILE A 429 -1.19 -14.65 19.06
C ILE A 429 -2.28 -14.74 20.13
N ASN A 430 -2.77 -15.95 20.40
CA ASN A 430 -3.82 -16.16 21.43
C ASN A 430 -3.26 -16.15 22.85
N ALA A 431 -1.96 -16.37 23.02
CA ALA A 431 -1.26 -16.34 24.30
C ALA A 431 -0.13 -15.31 24.29
N GLN A 432 0.24 -14.80 25.46
CA GLN A 432 1.30 -13.78 25.60
C GLN A 432 2.64 -14.27 25.05
N GLU A 433 2.98 -15.55 25.23
CA GLU A 433 4.21 -16.15 24.70
C GLU A 433 4.29 -16.03 23.17
N GLY A 434 3.19 -16.27 22.45
CA GLY A 434 3.15 -16.11 21.00
C GLY A 434 3.26 -14.66 20.56
N ILE A 435 2.67 -13.72 21.33
CA ILE A 435 2.81 -12.29 21.10
C ILE A 435 4.28 -11.85 21.29
N ASP A 436 4.94 -12.31 22.37
CA ASP A 436 6.34 -11.99 22.67
C ASP A 436 7.29 -12.58 21.62
N HIS A 437 6.97 -13.78 21.14
CA HIS A 437 7.70 -14.42 20.03
C HIS A 437 7.57 -13.62 18.74
N TYR A 438 6.35 -13.21 18.36
CA TYR A 438 6.13 -12.33 17.21
C TYR A 438 6.84 -10.98 17.38
N ALA A 439 6.80 -10.39 18.58
CA ALA A 439 7.50 -9.14 18.85
C ALA A 439 9.02 -9.26 18.66
N SER A 440 9.61 -10.37 19.09
CA SER A 440 11.04 -10.65 18.94
C SER A 440 11.41 -10.85 17.46
N PHE A 441 10.58 -11.60 16.72
CA PHE A 441 10.73 -11.75 15.26
C PHE A 441 10.73 -10.40 14.55
N MET A 442 9.75 -9.52 14.84
CA MET A 442 9.65 -8.21 14.19
C MET A 442 10.88 -7.33 14.44
N ARG A 443 11.45 -7.34 15.65
CA ARG A 443 12.69 -6.60 15.94
C ARG A 443 13.87 -7.15 15.14
N SER A 444 14.01 -8.47 15.06
CA SER A 444 15.07 -9.09 14.23
C SER A 444 14.89 -8.81 12.73
N LEU A 445 13.66 -8.77 12.24
CA LEU A 445 13.38 -8.36 10.86
C LEU A 445 13.78 -6.91 10.61
N VAL A 446 13.40 -6.00 11.52
CA VAL A 446 13.76 -4.57 11.43
C VAL A 446 15.28 -4.42 11.41
N ASP A 447 16.01 -5.13 12.25
CA ASP A 447 17.49 -5.09 12.28
C ASP A 447 18.09 -5.49 10.92
N VAL A 448 17.57 -6.54 10.26
CA VAL A 448 18.03 -6.94 8.92
C VAL A 448 17.74 -5.86 7.89
N VAL A 449 16.51 -5.32 7.88
CA VAL A 449 16.13 -4.29 6.90
C VAL A 449 17.00 -3.03 7.05
N LEU A 450 17.25 -2.61 8.28
CA LEU A 450 18.09 -1.44 8.57
C LEU A 450 19.57 -1.69 8.25
N TYR A 451 20.07 -2.91 8.48
CA TYR A 451 21.44 -3.27 8.12
C TYR A 451 21.75 -3.08 6.63
N TYR A 452 20.78 -3.41 5.77
CA TYR A 452 20.89 -3.22 4.32
C TYR A 452 20.36 -1.86 3.83
N ASP A 453 20.05 -0.92 4.73
CA ASP A 453 19.45 0.38 4.44
C ASP A 453 18.18 0.28 3.58
N GLY A 454 17.39 -0.77 3.80
CA GLY A 454 16.13 -1.03 3.12
C GLY A 454 14.98 -0.13 3.61
N SER A 455 13.78 -0.38 3.08
CA SER A 455 12.53 0.23 3.55
C SER A 455 11.72 -0.76 4.36
N LEU A 456 11.28 -0.35 5.56
CA LEU A 456 10.45 -1.15 6.47
C LEU A 456 8.99 -1.28 5.99
N LYS A 457 8.53 -0.38 5.14
CA LYS A 457 7.23 -0.44 4.43
C LYS A 457 7.36 0.17 3.04
N ALA A 458 7.30 -0.68 2.04
CA ALA A 458 7.46 -0.28 0.66
C ALA A 458 6.16 0.35 0.09
N GLU A 459 5.00 -0.30 0.28
CA GLU A 459 3.73 0.15 -0.30
C GLU A 459 2.48 -0.04 0.59
N HIS A 460 2.54 -0.84 1.69
CA HIS A 460 1.36 -1.13 2.52
C HIS A 460 1.04 -0.04 3.54
N GLY A 461 1.89 0.98 3.64
CA GLY A 461 1.78 2.06 4.61
C GLY A 461 2.27 1.68 6.01
N THR A 462 2.68 2.68 6.77
CA THR A 462 3.24 2.51 8.12
C THR A 462 2.24 1.91 9.10
N GLY A 463 1.03 2.46 9.15
CA GLY A 463 -0.02 2.05 10.08
C GLY A 463 0.37 2.15 11.54
N ARG A 464 -0.18 1.23 12.34
CA ARG A 464 0.22 0.97 13.74
C ARG A 464 1.37 -0.02 13.80
N ASN A 465 1.48 -0.86 12.78
CA ASN A 465 2.45 -1.94 12.71
C ASN A 465 3.90 -1.43 12.69
N MET A 466 4.21 -0.47 11.82
CA MET A 466 5.57 0.07 11.69
C MET A 466 5.77 1.43 12.39
N ALA A 467 4.73 2.04 12.95
CA ALA A 467 4.85 3.33 13.63
C ALA A 467 5.98 3.44 14.68
N PRO A 468 6.26 2.39 15.50
CA PRO A 468 7.36 2.48 16.47
C PRO A 468 8.74 2.46 15.84
N PHE A 469 8.89 1.95 14.62
CA PHE A 469 10.17 1.76 13.92
C PHE A 469 10.49 2.88 12.91
N VAL A 470 9.59 3.83 12.71
CA VAL A 470 9.80 4.98 11.80
C VAL A 470 11.04 5.78 12.20
N LYS A 471 11.26 5.96 13.52
CA LYS A 471 12.44 6.64 14.03
C LYS A 471 13.74 5.89 13.68
N ASP A 472 13.72 4.56 13.73
CA ASP A 472 14.90 3.73 13.46
C ASP A 472 15.27 3.80 11.97
N GLU A 473 14.29 3.86 11.06
CA GLU A 473 14.52 4.01 9.63
C GLU A 473 15.01 5.42 9.25
N TRP A 474 14.41 6.47 9.84
CA TRP A 474 14.63 7.85 9.41
C TRP A 474 15.65 8.63 10.23
N GLY A 475 15.98 8.16 11.42
CA GLY A 475 16.77 8.90 12.41
C GLY A 475 15.94 9.91 13.19
N GLU A 476 16.53 10.42 14.28
CA GLU A 476 15.86 11.32 15.23
C GLU A 476 15.38 12.62 14.60
N GLU A 477 16.23 13.27 13.80
CA GLU A 477 15.95 14.61 13.28
C GLU A 477 14.78 14.63 12.31
N ILE A 478 14.75 13.70 11.34
CA ILE A 478 13.65 13.58 10.38
C ILE A 478 12.37 13.11 11.08
N TYR A 479 12.47 12.18 12.03
CA TYR A 479 11.32 11.74 12.82
C TYR A 479 10.70 12.88 13.63
N GLU A 480 11.49 13.73 14.28
CA GLU A 480 10.98 14.91 15.00
C GLU A 480 10.41 15.96 14.02
N LEU A 481 10.96 16.08 12.81
CA LEU A 481 10.37 16.92 11.76
C LEU A 481 8.99 16.39 11.33
N MET A 482 8.82 15.07 11.18
CA MET A 482 7.51 14.47 10.92
C MET A 482 6.50 14.79 12.05
N TRP A 483 6.92 14.79 13.32
CA TRP A 483 6.09 15.23 14.44
C TRP A 483 5.76 16.72 14.39
N LYS A 484 6.69 17.58 13.93
CA LYS A 484 6.40 19.02 13.71
C LYS A 484 5.34 19.18 12.61
N ILE A 485 5.42 18.38 11.51
CA ILE A 485 4.43 18.36 10.44
C ILE A 485 3.05 17.92 11.00
N LYS A 486 2.99 16.81 11.71
CA LYS A 486 1.74 16.34 12.33
C LYS A 486 1.07 17.43 13.18
N ARG A 487 1.83 18.05 14.07
CA ARG A 487 1.31 19.14 14.94
C ARG A 487 0.94 20.41 14.18
N LEU A 488 1.53 20.65 13.02
CA LEU A 488 1.18 21.79 12.17
C LEU A 488 -0.21 21.62 11.53
N PHE A 489 -0.53 20.40 11.06
CA PHE A 489 -1.80 20.09 10.40
C PHE A 489 -2.92 19.72 11.39
N ASP A 490 -2.57 19.17 12.53
CA ASP A 490 -3.51 18.63 13.51
C ASP A 490 -3.00 18.94 14.94
N PRO A 491 -3.11 20.21 15.39
CA PRO A 491 -2.60 20.63 16.69
C PRO A 491 -3.24 19.88 17.87
N GLU A 492 -4.53 19.55 17.76
CA GLU A 492 -5.31 18.86 18.80
C GLU A 492 -5.18 17.32 18.71
N ASN A 493 -4.41 16.82 17.73
CA ASN A 493 -4.19 15.38 17.50
C ASN A 493 -5.49 14.57 17.44
N ILE A 494 -6.50 15.09 16.72
CA ILE A 494 -7.79 14.42 16.54
C ILE A 494 -7.82 13.49 15.32
N LEU A 495 -6.95 13.71 14.33
CA LEU A 495 -6.92 12.95 13.07
C LEU A 495 -6.08 11.68 13.24
N ASN A 496 -6.73 10.54 13.27
CA ASN A 496 -6.15 9.19 13.27
C ASN A 496 -4.92 9.01 14.18
N PRO A 497 -4.99 9.34 15.48
CA PRO A 497 -3.84 9.35 16.38
C PRO A 497 -3.22 7.96 16.55
N GLY A 498 -1.89 7.94 16.65
CA GLY A 498 -1.10 6.72 16.87
C GLY A 498 -0.89 5.85 15.64
N VAL A 499 -1.33 6.32 14.47
CA VAL A 499 -1.03 5.77 13.15
C VAL A 499 0.10 6.59 12.54
N LEU A 500 0.99 5.96 11.80
CA LEU A 500 2.15 6.50 11.11
C LEU A 500 3.25 7.01 12.06
N LEU A 501 2.91 7.74 13.10
CA LEU A 501 3.84 8.19 14.14
C LEU A 501 3.34 7.75 15.51
N ASN A 502 4.20 7.05 16.27
CA ASN A 502 3.88 6.65 17.64
C ASN A 502 5.16 6.56 18.49
N ARG A 503 5.10 7.03 19.74
CA ARG A 503 6.22 6.93 20.68
C ARG A 503 6.16 5.69 21.56
N ASP A 504 5.06 4.94 21.50
CA ASP A 504 4.91 3.67 22.21
C ASP A 504 5.62 2.55 21.41
N PRO A 505 6.73 2.00 21.93
CA PRO A 505 7.53 1.01 21.21
C PRO A 505 6.81 -0.32 21.02
N ASP A 506 5.71 -0.54 21.72
CA ASP A 506 4.95 -1.78 21.73
C ASP A 506 3.56 -1.63 21.10
N VAL A 507 3.27 -0.52 20.38
CA VAL A 507 1.95 -0.30 19.78
C VAL A 507 1.61 -1.39 18.74
N PHE A 508 2.62 -1.95 18.07
CA PHE A 508 2.46 -2.97 17.03
C PHE A 508 1.98 -4.33 17.56
N ILE A 509 2.10 -4.58 18.86
CA ILE A 509 1.58 -5.79 19.52
C ILE A 509 0.36 -5.53 20.42
N LYS A 510 -0.20 -4.31 20.37
CA LYS A 510 -1.39 -3.95 21.14
C LYS A 510 -2.64 -4.02 20.27
N ASN A 511 -3.77 -4.39 20.90
CA ASN A 511 -5.07 -4.50 20.22
C ASN A 511 -5.07 -5.49 19.05
N LEU A 512 -4.33 -6.59 19.19
CA LEU A 512 -4.30 -7.66 18.20
C LEU A 512 -5.67 -8.33 18.09
N LYS A 513 -6.05 -8.67 16.86
CA LYS A 513 -7.30 -9.34 16.53
C LYS A 513 -7.23 -10.81 16.93
N GLN A 514 -7.89 -11.18 18.00
CA GLN A 514 -8.05 -12.58 18.37
C GLN A 514 -9.17 -13.21 17.55
N ILE A 515 -8.88 -14.34 16.91
CA ILE A 515 -9.83 -15.10 16.10
C ILE A 515 -10.08 -16.43 16.84
N PRO A 516 -11.15 -16.53 17.66
CA PRO A 516 -11.44 -17.74 18.38
C PRO A 516 -11.87 -18.87 17.43
N LEU A 517 -11.45 -20.09 17.72
CA LEU A 517 -11.87 -21.28 16.96
C LEU A 517 -13.38 -21.49 17.06
N ALA A 518 -14.04 -21.66 15.92
CA ALA A 518 -15.47 -21.91 15.81
C ALA A 518 -15.77 -23.21 15.07
N ASN A 519 -15.41 -23.30 13.79
CA ASN A 519 -15.44 -24.53 13.01
C ASN A 519 -14.50 -24.43 11.80
N GLU A 520 -14.17 -25.55 11.18
CA GLU A 520 -13.17 -25.66 10.12
C GLU A 520 -13.39 -24.72 8.92
N LEU A 521 -14.63 -24.42 8.57
CA LEU A 521 -14.94 -23.52 7.46
C LEU A 521 -14.80 -22.06 7.87
N ILE A 522 -15.35 -21.68 9.04
CA ILE A 522 -15.31 -20.30 9.55
C ILE A 522 -13.89 -19.91 9.94
N ASP A 523 -13.12 -20.82 10.50
CA ASP A 523 -11.75 -20.59 10.97
C ASP A 523 -10.77 -20.23 9.83
N LYS A 524 -11.17 -20.45 8.57
CA LYS A 524 -10.40 -19.96 7.40
C LYS A 524 -10.51 -18.44 7.20
N CYS A 525 -11.51 -17.78 7.77
CA CYS A 525 -11.71 -16.35 7.68
C CYS A 525 -10.62 -15.61 8.49
N ILE A 526 -10.02 -14.57 7.87
CA ILE A 526 -9.08 -13.64 8.52
C ILE A 526 -9.70 -12.27 8.78
N GLU A 527 -11.00 -12.14 8.56
CA GLU A 527 -11.76 -10.87 8.69
C GLU A 527 -11.17 -9.70 7.87
N CYS A 528 -10.64 -9.97 6.69
CA CYS A 528 -10.06 -8.94 5.82
C CYS A 528 -11.12 -8.07 5.10
N GLY A 529 -12.40 -8.46 5.10
CA GLY A 529 -13.47 -7.71 4.46
C GLY A 529 -13.51 -7.77 2.92
N PHE A 530 -12.57 -8.44 2.23
CA PHE A 530 -12.53 -8.48 0.77
C PHE A 530 -13.77 -9.14 0.14
N CYS A 531 -14.46 -10.01 0.88
CA CYS A 531 -15.71 -10.63 0.42
C CYS A 531 -16.95 -9.73 0.61
N GLU A 532 -16.86 -8.60 1.34
CA GLU A 532 -18.01 -7.70 1.58
C GLU A 532 -18.60 -7.16 0.28
N ILE A 533 -17.77 -6.96 -0.76
CA ILE A 533 -18.23 -6.53 -2.08
C ILE A 533 -19.11 -7.58 -2.79
N GLN A 534 -19.07 -8.84 -2.36
CA GLN A 534 -19.89 -9.93 -2.88
C GLN A 534 -21.18 -10.12 -2.08
N CYS A 535 -21.30 -9.43 -0.94
CA CYS A 535 -22.48 -9.51 -0.09
C CYS A 535 -23.59 -8.64 -0.66
N PRO A 536 -24.82 -9.19 -0.90
CA PRO A 536 -25.94 -8.47 -1.49
C PRO A 536 -26.47 -7.34 -0.59
#